data_0b4372b0daff35023c29d369d0f42e04
#
_entry.id   0b4372b0daff35023c29d369d0f42e04
#
_cell.length_a   1.000
_cell.length_b   1.000
_cell.length_c   1.000
_cell.angle_alpha   90.00
_cell.angle_beta   90.00
_cell.angle_gamma   90.00
#
_symmetry.space_group_name_H-M   'P 1'
#
loop_
_entity.id
_entity.type
_entity.pdbx_description
1 polymer ?
#
loop_
_entity_poly.entity_id
_entity_poly.type
_entity_poly.pdbx_seq_one_letter_code
_entity_poly.pdbx_strand_id
1 'polypeptide(L)' 'MNTAPSPIAPKRGERVSLIQQEGVFEVADINSLMQTANLKSTDGQGRITRNVPWTSLKPLHK' A
#
# COMPACT_ATOMS: atom_id res chain seq x y z
N MET A 1 -3.96 -2.15 -28.60
CA MET A 1 -3.16 -2.09 -27.86
C MET A 1 -3.37 -2.22 -26.53
N ASN A 2 -2.73 -2.87 -25.83
CA ASN A 2 -2.93 -3.12 -24.56
C ASN A 2 -1.99 -2.50 -23.75
N THR A 3 -2.35 -1.64 -22.88
CA THR A 3 -1.44 -1.09 -21.95
C THR A 3 -1.71 -1.66 -20.64
N ALA A 4 -0.68 -1.88 -19.91
CA ALA A 4 -0.83 -2.31 -18.54
C ALA A 4 -1.59 -1.25 -17.78
N PRO A 5 -2.53 -1.63 -16.94
CA PRO A 5 -3.24 -0.65 -16.15
C PRO A 5 -2.29 0.01 -15.18
N SER A 6 -2.51 1.28 -14.97
CA SER A 6 -1.76 1.99 -13.96
C SER A 6 -2.12 1.47 -12.58
N PRO A 7 -1.19 1.48 -11.66
CA PRO A 7 -1.53 1.09 -10.29
C PRO A 7 -2.58 2.04 -9.75
N ILE A 8 -3.49 1.50 -8.96
CA ILE A 8 -4.50 2.30 -8.33
C ILE A 8 -3.88 2.99 -7.14
N ALA A 9 -4.05 4.30 -7.07
CA ALA A 9 -3.50 5.05 -5.96
C ALA A 9 -4.21 4.69 -4.67
N PRO A 10 -3.48 4.35 -3.62
CA PRO A 10 -4.11 4.11 -2.34
C PRO A 10 -4.54 5.42 -1.71
N LYS A 11 -5.32 5.34 -0.66
CA LYS A 11 -5.76 6.51 0.08
C LYS A 11 -5.22 6.43 1.49
N ARG A 12 -4.93 7.57 2.08
CA ARG A 12 -4.50 7.60 3.46
C ARG A 12 -5.57 7.02 4.35
N GLY A 13 -5.15 6.23 5.30
CA GLY A 13 -6.05 5.55 6.21
C GLY A 13 -6.64 4.27 5.67
N GLU A 14 -6.41 3.99 4.40
CA GLU A 14 -6.91 2.77 3.80
C GLU A 14 -6.13 1.58 4.31
N ARG A 15 -6.80 0.46 4.50
CA ARG A 15 -6.11 -0.76 4.90
C ARG A 15 -5.84 -1.59 3.68
N VAL A 16 -4.62 -2.09 3.61
CA VAL A 16 -4.15 -2.86 2.47
C VAL A 16 -3.33 -4.02 2.98
N SER A 17 -3.08 -4.97 2.11
CA SER A 17 -2.10 -6.01 2.39
C SER A 17 -0.99 -5.92 1.36
N LEU A 18 0.11 -6.59 1.62
CA LEU A 18 1.22 -6.64 0.70
C LEU A 18 1.28 -8.01 0.04
N ILE A 19 1.70 -8.01 -1.21
CA ILE A 19 1.81 -9.28 -1.94
C ILE A 19 2.84 -10.18 -1.29
N GLN A 20 3.90 -9.58 -0.77
CA GLN A 20 5.04 -10.34 -0.28
C GLN A 20 5.02 -10.59 1.21
N GLN A 21 4.13 -9.99 1.96
CA GLN A 21 4.12 -10.09 3.39
C GLN A 21 2.73 -10.30 3.89
N GLU A 22 2.58 -11.11 4.90
CA GLU A 22 1.28 -11.29 5.53
C GLU A 22 0.99 -10.13 6.45
N GLY A 23 -0.28 -9.89 6.67
CA GLY A 23 -0.70 -8.87 7.60
C GLY A 23 -1.48 -7.78 6.91
N VAL A 24 -2.04 -6.91 7.73
CA VAL A 24 -2.81 -5.77 7.27
C VAL A 24 -2.06 -4.52 7.64
N PHE A 25 -1.98 -3.60 6.70
CA PHE A 25 -1.27 -2.34 6.91
C PHE A 25 -2.21 -1.19 6.64
N GLU A 26 -1.94 -0.08 7.26
CA GLU A 26 -2.69 1.14 7.03
C GLU A 26 -1.81 2.10 6.25
N VAL A 27 -2.35 2.73 5.23
CA VAL A 27 -1.60 3.69 4.41
C VAL A 27 -1.42 4.96 5.22
N ALA A 28 -0.19 5.24 5.59
CA ALA A 28 0.12 6.40 6.41
C ALA A 28 0.46 7.61 5.57
N ASP A 29 1.10 7.41 4.42
CA ASP A 29 1.47 8.51 3.57
C ASP A 29 1.56 8.03 2.13
N ILE A 30 1.45 8.94 1.19
CA ILE A 30 1.41 8.60 -0.23
C ILE A 30 2.33 9.53 -0.98
N ASN A 31 3.12 8.96 -1.89
CA ASN A 31 3.97 9.74 -2.77
C ASN A 31 3.53 9.46 -4.20
N SER A 32 2.75 10.37 -4.76
CA SER A 32 2.21 10.18 -6.11
C SER A 32 3.27 10.27 -7.18
N LEU A 33 4.29 11.06 -6.94
CA LEU A 33 5.34 11.21 -7.93
C LEU A 33 6.10 9.91 -8.12
N MET A 34 6.41 9.23 -7.04
CA MET A 34 7.15 7.97 -7.11
C MET A 34 6.23 6.78 -7.14
N GLN A 35 4.94 7.00 -6.95
CA GLN A 35 3.95 5.92 -6.88
C GLN A 35 4.30 4.91 -5.80
N THR A 36 4.64 5.44 -4.63
CA THR A 36 4.95 4.64 -3.46
C THR A 36 4.08 5.09 -2.30
N ALA A 37 4.06 4.33 -1.25
CA ALA A 37 3.33 4.66 -0.05
C ALA A 37 4.11 4.20 1.17
N ASN A 38 3.89 4.88 2.27
CA ASN A 38 4.42 4.45 3.55
C ASN A 38 3.28 3.77 4.28
N LEU A 39 3.55 2.61 4.83
CA LEU A 39 2.53 1.81 5.47
C LEU A 39 2.85 1.63 6.94
N LYS A 40 1.80 1.60 7.74
CA LYS A 40 1.95 1.39 9.16
C LYS A 40 1.31 0.07 9.52
N SER A 41 1.99 -0.76 10.30
CA SER A 41 1.42 -2.03 10.69
C SER A 41 0.24 -1.81 11.63
N THR A 42 -0.73 -2.70 11.53
CA THR A 42 -1.93 -2.57 12.37
C THR A 42 -1.92 -3.57 13.52
N ASP A 43 -0.76 -4.17 13.80
CA ASP A 43 -0.66 -5.18 14.85
C ASP A 43 -0.36 -4.58 16.20
N GLY A 44 -0.42 -3.27 16.31
CA GLY A 44 -0.16 -2.59 17.57
C GLY A 44 1.29 -2.20 17.78
N GLN A 45 2.19 -2.58 16.89
CA GLN A 45 3.59 -2.25 17.04
C GLN A 45 3.98 -0.97 16.35
N GLY A 46 3.14 -0.46 15.45
CA GLY A 46 3.37 0.81 14.81
C GLY A 46 4.58 0.85 13.90
N ARG A 47 4.98 -0.27 13.33
CA ARG A 47 6.13 -0.27 12.45
C ARG A 47 5.77 0.39 11.13
N ILE A 48 6.71 1.13 10.58
CA ILE A 48 6.51 1.83 9.32
C ILE A 48 7.35 1.16 8.25
N THR A 49 6.70 0.83 7.14
CA THR A 49 7.38 0.34 5.95
C THR A 49 7.32 1.44 4.92
N ARG A 50 8.48 1.93 4.49
CA ARG A 50 8.53 3.09 3.63
C ARG A 50 8.76 2.74 2.19
N ASN A 51 8.30 3.63 1.33
CA ASN A 51 8.57 3.54 -0.11
C ASN A 51 8.09 2.23 -0.73
N VAL A 52 6.90 1.83 -0.36
CA VAL A 52 6.32 0.61 -0.90
C VAL A 52 5.66 0.94 -2.23
N PRO A 53 6.06 0.30 -3.33
CA PRO A 53 5.44 0.59 -4.61
C PRO A 53 3.96 0.26 -4.58
N TRP A 54 3.16 1.07 -5.26
CA TRP A 54 1.72 0.82 -5.29
C TRP A 54 1.41 -0.55 -5.89
N THR A 55 2.28 -1.04 -6.78
CA THR A 55 2.06 -2.34 -7.41
C THR A 55 2.20 -3.50 -6.43
N SER A 56 2.78 -3.26 -5.27
CA SER A 56 2.90 -4.29 -4.25
C SER A 56 1.71 -4.32 -3.29
N LEU A 57 0.79 -3.39 -3.42
CA LEU A 57 -0.33 -3.30 -2.53
C LEU A 57 -1.51 -4.10 -3.05
N LYS A 58 -2.19 -4.77 -2.14
CA LYS A 58 -3.41 -5.48 -2.47
C LYS A 58 -4.53 -4.89 -1.66
N PRO A 59 -5.60 -4.38 -2.29
CA PRO A 59 -6.72 -3.89 -1.51
C PRO A 59 -7.37 -5.05 -0.77
N LEU A 60 -7.91 -4.75 0.39
CA LEU A 60 -8.64 -5.74 1.12
C LEU A 60 -10.05 -5.82 0.58
N HIS A 61 -10.50 -7.05 0.36
CA HIS A 61 -11.85 -7.26 -0.13
C HIS A 61 -12.70 -7.88 0.94
N LYS A 62 -13.94 -7.61 0.88
CA LYS A 62 -14.83 -8.24 1.80
C LYS A 62 -15.41 -9.48 1.24
#